data_1e538d9d9391e695be61d4cb1fd9a94b
#
_entry.id   1e538d9d9391e695be61d4cb1fd9a94b
#
_cell.length_a   1.000
_cell.length_b   1.000
_cell.length_c   1.000
_cell.angle_alpha   90.00
_cell.angle_beta   90.00
_cell.angle_gamma   90.00
#
_symmetry.space_group_name_H-M   'P 1'
#
loop_
_entity.id
_entity.type
_entity.pdbx_description
1 polymer ?
#
loop_
_entity_poly.entity_id
_entity_poly.type
_entity_poly.pdbx_seq_one_letter_code
_entity_poly.pdbx_strand_id
1 'polypeptide(L)'
;MAGKRPETAEIHATALVDPRARIGENVRIGPWCLVGPNVTIGDGVCLHASVIVDGYTTLREGVEVYPFVTIGLAPQDLKYAGEPTLCEVGANTVIRENVTIHRGTAQGHALTRIGANCLIMANSHVAHDCVLGDRVIIVNNVVMGGHVEIDDDAKVMGSAALHQFVRIGRGAVVGGVCGVEMDVIPYGSVLGNRARLVGLNWIGLKRSGVGPEEMQAMRRAFRTLYPRHGATEAVLESRIAEVRAEYGHLPRIAEMLDFMEAPSRRGLTRVARQEGQSETEGA
;
A
#
# COMPACT_ATOMS: atom_id res chain seq x y z
N MET A 1 13.57 32.30 5.17
CA MET A 1 15.03 32.28 4.90
C MET A 1 15.27 31.19 3.86
N ALA A 2 16.02 31.45 2.79
CA ALA A 2 16.41 30.43 1.82
C ALA A 2 17.29 29.39 2.54
N GLY A 3 16.97 28.10 2.39
CA GLY A 3 17.78 27.02 2.93
C GLY A 3 19.16 27.01 2.28
N LYS A 4 20.24 26.95 3.05
CA LYS A 4 21.58 26.78 2.49
C LYS A 4 21.65 25.41 1.83
N ARG A 5 21.91 25.35 0.51
CA ARG A 5 22.11 24.08 -0.21
C ARG A 5 23.42 23.46 0.26
N PRO A 6 23.44 22.14 0.61
CA PRO A 6 24.68 21.46 0.94
C PRO A 6 25.66 21.46 -0.25
N GLU A 7 26.94 21.58 0.01
CA GLU A 7 27.99 21.52 -1.03
C GLU A 7 28.07 20.13 -1.71
N THR A 8 27.57 19.10 -1.06
CA THR A 8 27.53 17.72 -1.55
C THR A 8 26.35 17.40 -2.46
N ALA A 9 25.40 18.33 -2.63
CA ALA A 9 24.23 18.12 -3.50
C ALA A 9 24.56 18.40 -4.98
N GLU A 10 24.31 17.44 -5.85
CA GLU A 10 24.47 17.53 -7.29
C GLU A 10 23.14 17.90 -7.95
N ILE A 11 22.97 19.14 -8.39
CA ILE A 11 21.75 19.65 -9.03
C ILE A 11 22.05 20.00 -10.47
N HIS A 12 21.38 19.32 -11.43
CA HIS A 12 21.55 19.59 -12.85
C HIS A 12 21.11 21.03 -13.20
N ALA A 13 21.83 21.68 -14.12
CA ALA A 13 21.62 23.09 -14.46
C ALA A 13 20.20 23.40 -15.01
N THR A 14 19.50 22.40 -15.55
CA THR A 14 18.12 22.56 -16.06
C THR A 14 17.05 22.20 -15.03
N ALA A 15 17.42 21.79 -13.81
CA ALA A 15 16.46 21.53 -12.75
C ALA A 15 15.98 22.85 -12.13
N LEU A 16 14.69 22.92 -11.85
CA LEU A 16 14.05 24.06 -11.18
C LEU A 16 13.78 23.69 -9.72
N VAL A 17 14.66 24.14 -8.82
CA VAL A 17 14.53 23.88 -7.38
C VAL A 17 14.24 25.19 -6.67
N ASP A 18 13.07 25.29 -6.03
CA ASP A 18 12.69 26.49 -5.25
C ASP A 18 13.72 26.71 -4.13
N PRO A 19 14.18 27.95 -3.91
CA PRO A 19 15.19 28.26 -2.87
C PRO A 19 14.68 28.01 -1.44
N ARG A 20 13.39 27.83 -1.22
CA ARG A 20 12.79 27.46 0.08
C ARG A 20 12.79 25.96 0.34
N ALA A 21 12.97 25.14 -0.70
CA ALA A 21 13.09 23.70 -0.53
C ALA A 21 14.26 23.34 0.40
N ARG A 22 14.07 22.32 1.22
CA ARG A 22 15.12 21.80 2.10
C ARG A 22 15.76 20.59 1.42
N ILE A 23 17.04 20.68 1.14
CA ILE A 23 17.79 19.65 0.42
C ILE A 23 18.84 19.09 1.37
N GLY A 24 18.86 17.77 1.54
CA GLY A 24 19.82 17.02 2.35
C GLY A 24 21.19 16.86 1.67
N GLU A 25 22.10 16.16 2.34
CA GLU A 25 23.43 15.90 1.84
C GLU A 25 23.44 14.78 0.79
N ASN A 26 24.41 14.83 -0.15
CA ASN A 26 24.59 13.81 -1.21
C ASN A 26 23.34 13.58 -2.07
N VAL A 27 22.44 14.56 -2.16
CA VAL A 27 21.25 14.52 -3.00
C VAL A 27 21.64 14.71 -4.47
N ARG A 28 21.05 13.93 -5.36
CA ARG A 28 21.19 14.10 -6.82
C ARG A 28 19.85 14.47 -7.43
N ILE A 29 19.81 15.59 -8.15
CA ILE A 29 18.63 16.08 -8.87
C ILE A 29 18.98 16.19 -10.36
N GLY A 30 18.41 15.30 -11.17
CA GLY A 30 18.64 15.18 -12.59
C GLY A 30 18.01 16.30 -13.41
N PRO A 31 18.19 16.25 -14.75
CA PRO A 31 17.69 17.29 -15.64
C PRO A 31 16.16 17.37 -15.63
N TRP A 32 15.66 18.62 -15.81
CA TRP A 32 14.24 18.93 -15.95
C TRP A 32 13.37 18.56 -14.73
N CYS A 33 13.99 18.31 -13.56
CA CYS A 33 13.25 18.12 -12.33
C CYS A 33 12.67 19.45 -11.83
N LEU A 34 11.49 19.38 -11.19
CA LEU A 34 10.86 20.50 -10.50
C LEU A 34 10.68 20.14 -9.02
N VAL A 35 11.20 20.98 -8.13
CA VAL A 35 11.07 20.82 -6.67
C VAL A 35 10.45 22.09 -6.08
N GLY A 36 9.26 21.91 -5.51
CA GLY A 36 8.45 23.01 -4.96
C GLY A 36 8.94 23.54 -3.63
N PRO A 37 8.35 24.68 -3.17
CA PRO A 37 8.86 25.47 -2.04
C PRO A 37 8.75 24.83 -0.66
N ASN A 38 7.80 23.92 -0.46
CA ASN A 38 7.55 23.26 0.85
C ASN A 38 8.06 21.81 0.87
N VAL A 39 8.92 21.47 -0.10
CA VAL A 39 9.48 20.11 -0.21
C VAL A 39 10.69 19.96 0.70
N THR A 40 10.78 18.80 1.36
CA THR A 40 11.96 18.37 2.09
C THR A 40 12.51 17.09 1.46
N ILE A 41 13.78 17.12 1.04
CA ILE A 41 14.50 15.99 0.45
C ILE A 41 15.58 15.57 1.41
N GLY A 42 15.51 14.32 1.89
CA GLY A 42 16.49 13.71 2.81
C GLY A 42 17.82 13.38 2.15
N ASP A 43 18.76 12.94 2.94
CA ASP A 43 20.12 12.64 2.50
C ASP A 43 20.15 11.48 1.49
N GLY A 44 21.03 11.57 0.50
CA GLY A 44 21.26 10.54 -0.48
C GLY A 44 20.09 10.28 -1.44
N VAL A 45 19.03 11.10 -1.43
CA VAL A 45 17.91 10.98 -2.38
C VAL A 45 18.38 11.22 -3.80
N CYS A 46 17.88 10.39 -4.72
CA CYS A 46 18.15 10.52 -6.15
C CYS A 46 16.85 10.78 -6.93
N LEU A 47 16.72 11.96 -7.53
CA LEU A 47 15.70 12.27 -8.52
C LEU A 47 16.32 12.13 -9.90
N HIS A 48 15.85 11.19 -10.73
CA HIS A 48 16.29 11.06 -12.10
C HIS A 48 15.75 12.24 -12.97
N ALA A 49 15.60 12.06 -14.26
CA ALA A 49 15.13 13.14 -15.14
C ALA A 49 13.62 13.40 -15.04
N SER A 50 13.20 14.67 -15.17
CA SER A 50 11.79 15.06 -15.32
C SER A 50 10.88 14.63 -14.16
N VAL A 51 11.41 14.57 -12.94
CA VAL A 51 10.65 14.29 -11.72
C VAL A 51 10.04 15.58 -11.19
N ILE A 52 8.79 15.53 -10.76
CA ILE A 52 8.10 16.65 -10.11
C ILE A 52 7.80 16.27 -8.65
N VAL A 53 8.31 17.06 -7.71
CA VAL A 53 7.99 16.96 -6.29
C VAL A 53 7.46 18.30 -5.82
N ASP A 54 6.21 18.33 -5.36
CA ASP A 54 5.56 19.58 -4.95
C ASP A 54 4.69 19.39 -3.70
N GLY A 55 4.01 20.46 -3.27
CA GLY A 55 3.22 20.48 -2.04
C GLY A 55 4.08 20.35 -0.79
N TYR A 56 3.49 19.96 0.32
CA TYR A 56 4.19 19.70 1.57
C TYR A 56 4.69 18.25 1.60
N THR A 57 5.68 17.98 0.75
CA THR A 57 6.18 16.62 0.52
C THR A 57 7.52 16.41 1.21
N THR A 58 7.66 15.28 1.90
CA THR A 58 8.91 14.82 2.48
C THR A 58 9.34 13.50 1.85
N LEU A 59 10.52 13.49 1.23
CA LEU A 59 11.23 12.29 0.83
C LEU A 59 12.29 11.99 1.88
N ARG A 60 12.24 10.82 2.49
CA ARG A 60 13.22 10.39 3.50
C ARG A 60 14.53 9.96 2.82
N GLU A 61 15.54 9.66 3.62
CA GLU A 61 16.89 9.30 3.16
C GLU A 61 16.87 8.13 2.17
N GLY A 62 17.75 8.20 1.16
CA GLY A 62 17.99 7.13 0.18
C GLY A 62 16.82 6.82 -0.76
N VAL A 63 15.77 7.64 -0.80
CA VAL A 63 14.67 7.47 -1.78
C VAL A 63 15.20 7.65 -3.19
N GLU A 64 14.84 6.73 -4.09
CA GLU A 64 15.18 6.80 -5.52
C GLU A 64 13.93 6.97 -6.38
N VAL A 65 13.89 8.02 -7.20
CA VAL A 65 12.74 8.41 -8.01
C VAL A 65 13.11 8.44 -9.48
N TYR A 66 12.46 7.60 -10.27
CA TYR A 66 12.70 7.41 -11.68
C TYR A 66 11.99 8.48 -12.57
N PRO A 67 12.31 8.53 -13.87
CA PRO A 67 11.80 9.61 -14.74
C PRO A 67 10.27 9.69 -14.81
N PHE A 68 9.79 10.94 -14.97
CA PHE A 68 8.37 11.29 -15.15
C PHE A 68 7.46 10.99 -13.95
N VAL A 69 8.02 10.74 -12.79
CA VAL A 69 7.25 10.57 -11.55
C VAL A 69 6.76 11.93 -11.05
N THR A 70 5.54 11.96 -10.51
CA THR A 70 4.99 13.11 -9.80
C THR A 70 4.61 12.76 -8.37
N ILE A 71 5.11 13.53 -7.39
CA ILE A 71 4.87 13.27 -5.96
C ILE A 71 4.32 14.54 -5.30
N GLY A 72 3.24 14.38 -4.53
CA GLY A 72 2.68 15.43 -3.70
C GLY A 72 1.86 16.48 -4.46
N LEU A 73 1.46 16.19 -5.70
CA LEU A 73 0.54 17.08 -6.44
C LEU A 73 -0.86 17.07 -5.80
N ALA A 74 -1.69 18.03 -6.20
CA ALA A 74 -3.06 18.14 -5.72
C ALA A 74 -3.86 16.86 -5.96
N PRO A 75 -4.65 16.40 -4.96
CA PRO A 75 -5.47 15.22 -5.12
C PRO A 75 -6.54 15.39 -6.21
N GLN A 76 -6.90 14.28 -6.87
CA GLN A 76 -8.03 14.21 -7.81
C GLN A 76 -9.35 14.08 -7.01
N ASP A 77 -9.61 15.03 -6.14
CA ASP A 77 -10.84 15.13 -5.35
C ASP A 77 -11.47 16.50 -5.56
N LEU A 78 -12.72 16.51 -6.03
CA LEU A 78 -13.48 17.74 -6.30
C LEU A 78 -13.70 18.62 -5.04
N LYS A 79 -13.54 18.08 -3.87
CA LYS A 79 -13.68 18.79 -2.58
C LYS A 79 -12.40 19.49 -2.16
N TYR A 80 -11.27 19.14 -2.77
CA TYR A 80 -9.99 19.72 -2.42
C TYR A 80 -9.92 21.19 -2.88
N ALA A 81 -9.66 22.09 -1.94
CA ALA A 81 -9.65 23.54 -2.18
C ALA A 81 -8.25 24.19 -2.03
N GLY A 82 -7.17 23.38 -2.03
CA GLY A 82 -5.80 23.88 -1.90
C GLY A 82 -5.22 23.82 -0.50
N GLU A 83 -5.80 23.02 0.40
CA GLU A 83 -5.36 22.89 1.78
C GLU A 83 -3.91 22.36 1.87
N PRO A 84 -3.15 22.78 2.91
CA PRO A 84 -1.73 22.41 3.06
C PRO A 84 -1.57 20.98 3.63
N THR A 85 -2.07 19.99 2.89
CA THR A 85 -1.99 18.59 3.25
C THR A 85 -0.67 17.97 2.82
N LEU A 86 -0.32 16.84 3.41
CA LEU A 86 1.02 16.26 3.41
C LEU A 86 1.15 15.05 2.48
N CYS A 87 2.39 14.81 2.05
CA CYS A 87 2.82 13.58 1.39
C CYS A 87 4.18 13.15 1.97
N GLU A 88 4.30 11.89 2.41
CA GLU A 88 5.55 11.36 2.93
C GLU A 88 5.94 10.07 2.20
N VAL A 89 7.24 9.96 1.86
CA VAL A 89 7.84 8.73 1.32
C VAL A 89 8.97 8.31 2.25
N GLY A 90 8.87 7.10 2.77
CA GLY A 90 9.81 6.49 3.71
C GLY A 90 11.15 6.12 3.06
N ALA A 91 12.14 5.92 3.93
CA ALA A 91 13.53 5.72 3.54
C ALA A 91 13.74 4.54 2.58
N ASN A 92 14.73 4.67 1.68
CA ASN A 92 15.14 3.64 0.73
C ASN A 92 14.01 3.10 -0.17
N THR A 93 12.92 3.84 -0.31
CA THR A 93 11.83 3.47 -1.22
C THR A 93 12.18 3.83 -2.64
N VAL A 94 11.90 2.91 -3.56
CA VAL A 94 12.16 3.06 -5.00
C VAL A 94 10.83 3.31 -5.72
N ILE A 95 10.76 4.40 -6.47
CA ILE A 95 9.56 4.81 -7.22
C ILE A 95 9.92 4.84 -8.70
N ARG A 96 9.31 3.94 -9.47
CA ARG A 96 9.60 3.73 -10.89
C ARG A 96 8.81 4.72 -11.78
N GLU A 97 9.10 4.66 -13.05
CA GLU A 97 8.71 5.61 -14.08
C GLU A 97 7.18 5.85 -14.13
N ASN A 98 6.79 7.11 -14.35
CA ASN A 98 5.39 7.54 -14.52
C ASN A 98 4.47 7.25 -13.32
N VAL A 99 5.00 6.94 -12.15
CA VAL A 99 4.18 6.81 -10.94
C VAL A 99 3.64 8.17 -10.53
N THR A 100 2.40 8.21 -10.07
CA THR A 100 1.77 9.40 -9.52
C THR A 100 1.36 9.16 -8.07
N ILE A 101 1.75 10.08 -7.17
CA ILE A 101 1.43 10.03 -5.74
C ILE A 101 0.84 11.37 -5.34
N HIS A 102 -0.43 11.39 -4.93
CA HIS A 102 -1.10 12.61 -4.50
C HIS A 102 -0.96 12.81 -2.99
N ARG A 103 -0.93 14.08 -2.54
CA ARG A 103 -0.99 14.43 -1.11
C ARG A 103 -2.38 14.15 -0.53
N GLY A 104 -2.52 14.18 0.80
CA GLY A 104 -3.79 13.94 1.49
C GLY A 104 -4.84 15.03 1.26
N THR A 105 -6.02 14.84 1.85
CA THR A 105 -7.13 15.81 1.86
C THR A 105 -7.48 16.22 3.28
N ALA A 106 -8.02 17.42 3.48
CA ALA A 106 -8.43 17.92 4.80
C ALA A 106 -9.57 17.10 5.43
N GLN A 107 -10.40 16.47 4.59
CA GLN A 107 -11.50 15.59 5.01
C GLN A 107 -11.05 14.18 5.36
N GLY A 108 -9.81 13.81 4.98
CA GLY A 108 -9.19 12.52 5.25
C GLY A 108 -8.19 12.59 6.41
N HIS A 109 -7.06 11.92 6.21
CA HIS A 109 -5.94 11.94 7.17
C HIS A 109 -5.04 13.18 7.02
N ALA A 110 -5.32 14.06 6.07
CA ALA A 110 -4.46 15.16 5.64
C ALA A 110 -3.04 14.72 5.25
N LEU A 111 -2.81 13.44 5.04
CA LEU A 111 -1.52 12.82 4.77
C LEU A 111 -1.67 11.60 3.87
N THR A 112 -0.90 11.55 2.78
CA THR A 112 -0.60 10.31 2.05
C THR A 112 0.79 9.85 2.45
N ARG A 113 0.92 8.59 2.86
CA ARG A 113 2.16 8.05 3.40
C ARG A 113 2.55 6.74 2.72
N ILE A 114 3.80 6.65 2.32
CA ILE A 114 4.44 5.41 1.87
C ILE A 114 5.57 5.09 2.85
N GLY A 115 5.62 3.86 3.33
CA GLY A 115 6.63 3.37 4.26
C GLY A 115 8.02 3.24 3.64
N ALA A 116 8.94 2.68 4.41
CA ALA A 116 10.33 2.47 4.02
C ALA A 116 10.51 1.17 3.21
N ASN A 117 11.59 1.15 2.39
CA ASN A 117 12.00 -0.03 1.61
C ASN A 117 10.90 -0.57 0.68
N CYS A 118 9.99 0.28 0.23
CA CYS A 118 8.94 -0.07 -0.72
C CYS A 118 9.46 -0.06 -2.16
N LEU A 119 8.76 -0.80 -3.04
CA LEU A 119 8.97 -0.73 -4.48
C LEU A 119 7.63 -0.41 -5.16
N ILE A 120 7.53 0.80 -5.73
CA ILE A 120 6.37 1.24 -6.48
C ILE A 120 6.75 1.22 -7.95
N MET A 121 6.23 0.22 -8.69
CA MET A 121 6.61 0.00 -10.09
C MET A 121 5.83 0.91 -11.05
N ALA A 122 6.31 0.95 -12.27
CA ALA A 122 5.93 1.92 -13.30
C ALA A 122 4.41 2.02 -13.55
N ASN A 123 3.97 3.25 -13.83
CA ASN A 123 2.58 3.61 -14.15
C ASN A 123 1.57 3.35 -13.02
N SER A 124 2.02 3.15 -11.77
CA SER A 124 1.09 2.98 -10.65
C SER A 124 0.60 4.32 -10.13
N HIS A 125 -0.61 4.33 -9.55
CA HIS A 125 -1.21 5.49 -8.94
C HIS A 125 -1.52 5.27 -7.47
N VAL A 126 -1.01 6.16 -6.61
CA VAL A 126 -1.33 6.24 -5.18
C VAL A 126 -2.18 7.50 -4.97
N ALA A 127 -3.48 7.32 -4.72
CA ALA A 127 -4.39 8.43 -4.46
C ALA A 127 -4.16 9.06 -3.08
N HIS A 128 -4.91 10.11 -2.80
CA HIS A 128 -4.88 10.85 -1.55
C HIS A 128 -5.23 10.01 -0.33
N ASP A 129 -4.65 10.34 0.82
CA ASP A 129 -4.92 9.71 2.11
C ASP A 129 -4.63 8.19 2.16
N CYS A 130 -3.91 7.65 1.17
CA CYS A 130 -3.42 6.28 1.23
C CYS A 130 -2.28 6.14 2.24
N VAL A 131 -2.26 5.02 2.96
CA VAL A 131 -1.21 4.67 3.92
C VAL A 131 -0.64 3.31 3.55
N LEU A 132 0.62 3.29 3.12
CA LEU A 132 1.37 2.06 2.83
C LEU A 132 2.42 1.85 3.93
N GLY A 133 2.48 0.65 4.47
CA GLY A 133 3.49 0.20 5.41
C GLY A 133 4.86 0.01 4.75
N ASP A 134 5.76 -0.64 5.45
CA ASP A 134 7.12 -0.89 5.00
C ASP A 134 7.20 -2.12 4.08
N ARG A 135 8.19 -2.15 3.17
CA ARG A 135 8.49 -3.28 2.28
C ARG A 135 7.32 -3.71 1.39
N VAL A 136 6.37 -2.79 1.15
CA VAL A 136 5.25 -3.00 0.24
C VAL A 136 5.75 -3.01 -1.20
N ILE A 137 5.22 -3.95 -2.00
CA ILE A 137 5.50 -4.01 -3.43
C ILE A 137 4.22 -3.75 -4.21
N ILE A 138 4.21 -2.65 -4.96
CA ILE A 138 3.17 -2.29 -5.92
C ILE A 138 3.71 -2.52 -7.33
N VAL A 139 3.15 -3.49 -8.04
CA VAL A 139 3.61 -3.88 -9.38
C VAL A 139 2.99 -2.95 -10.44
N ASN A 140 3.52 -2.98 -11.65
CA ASN A 140 3.14 -2.08 -12.75
C ASN A 140 1.62 -1.91 -12.95
N ASN A 141 1.20 -0.68 -13.24
CA ASN A 141 -0.18 -0.31 -13.58
C ASN A 141 -1.20 -0.56 -12.46
N VAL A 142 -0.79 -0.70 -11.22
CA VAL A 142 -1.71 -0.76 -10.09
C VAL A 142 -2.30 0.63 -9.87
N VAL A 143 -3.62 0.68 -9.69
CA VAL A 143 -4.33 1.91 -9.32
C VAL A 143 -5.06 1.72 -8.00
N MET A 144 -4.99 2.72 -7.13
CA MET A 144 -5.70 2.69 -5.85
C MET A 144 -6.51 3.98 -5.64
N GLY A 145 -7.73 3.80 -5.15
CA GLY A 145 -8.59 4.91 -4.73
C GLY A 145 -8.08 5.53 -3.44
N GLY A 146 -8.65 6.66 -3.04
CA GLY A 146 -8.28 7.33 -1.79
C GLY A 146 -8.52 6.48 -0.55
N HIS A 147 -7.75 6.75 0.52
CA HIS A 147 -7.87 6.10 1.82
C HIS A 147 -7.63 4.58 1.82
N VAL A 148 -6.89 4.06 0.85
CA VAL A 148 -6.44 2.66 0.87
C VAL A 148 -5.33 2.51 1.90
N GLU A 149 -5.44 1.48 2.74
CA GLU A 149 -4.43 1.10 3.72
C GLU A 149 -3.80 -0.22 3.30
N ILE A 150 -2.47 -0.26 3.23
CA ILE A 150 -1.71 -1.48 2.89
C ILE A 150 -0.67 -1.69 3.97
N ASP A 151 -0.78 -2.78 4.71
CA ASP A 151 0.17 -3.12 5.76
C ASP A 151 1.50 -3.63 5.19
N ASP A 152 2.51 -3.74 6.08
CA ASP A 152 3.86 -4.17 5.73
C ASP A 152 3.90 -5.49 4.96
N ASP A 153 4.92 -5.64 4.12
CA ASP A 153 5.24 -6.86 3.36
C ASP A 153 4.14 -7.30 2.35
N ALA A 154 3.05 -6.53 2.21
CA ALA A 154 2.00 -6.84 1.26
C ALA A 154 2.46 -6.63 -0.19
N LYS A 155 1.86 -7.39 -1.12
CA LYS A 155 2.17 -7.31 -2.55
C LYS A 155 0.90 -7.17 -3.36
N VAL A 156 0.86 -6.13 -4.18
CA VAL A 156 -0.23 -5.89 -5.13
C VAL A 156 0.32 -6.09 -6.53
N MET A 157 -0.15 -7.14 -7.20
CA MET A 157 0.36 -7.56 -8.50
C MET A 157 -0.21 -6.69 -9.63
N GLY A 158 0.45 -6.76 -10.78
CA GLY A 158 0.24 -5.84 -11.90
C GLY A 158 -1.22 -5.67 -12.34
N SER A 159 -1.58 -4.44 -12.68
CA SER A 159 -2.91 -4.03 -13.15
C SER A 159 -4.07 -4.34 -12.20
N ALA A 160 -3.79 -4.54 -10.91
CA ALA A 160 -4.84 -4.61 -9.91
C ALA A 160 -5.41 -3.20 -9.62
N ALA A 161 -6.71 -3.15 -9.29
CA ALA A 161 -7.40 -1.93 -8.90
C ALA A 161 -7.97 -2.08 -7.48
N LEU A 162 -7.59 -1.18 -6.58
CA LEU A 162 -8.05 -1.17 -5.19
C LEU A 162 -9.11 -0.09 -5.01
N HIS A 163 -10.30 -0.49 -4.57
CA HIS A 163 -11.37 0.46 -4.27
C HIS A 163 -11.01 1.31 -3.05
N GLN A 164 -11.50 2.56 -3.01
CA GLN A 164 -11.29 3.44 -1.86
C GLN A 164 -11.69 2.80 -0.53
N PHE A 165 -10.94 3.11 0.54
CA PHE A 165 -11.13 2.59 1.90
C PHE A 165 -10.87 1.08 2.08
N VAL A 166 -10.31 0.39 1.11
CA VAL A 166 -9.91 -1.00 1.26
C VAL A 166 -8.65 -1.10 2.13
N ARG A 167 -8.63 -2.09 3.01
CA ARG A 167 -7.46 -2.45 3.81
C ARG A 167 -6.86 -3.75 3.30
N ILE A 168 -5.55 -3.75 3.08
CA ILE A 168 -4.77 -4.93 2.69
C ILE A 168 -3.85 -5.29 3.85
N GLY A 169 -4.13 -6.39 4.52
CA GLY A 169 -3.37 -6.81 5.71
C GLY A 169 -1.93 -7.23 5.40
N ARG A 170 -1.10 -7.26 6.44
CA ARG A 170 0.33 -7.61 6.39
C ARG A 170 0.59 -8.89 5.58
N GLY A 171 1.58 -8.82 4.70
CA GLY A 171 2.02 -9.98 3.92
C GLY A 171 0.97 -10.57 2.98
N ALA A 172 -0.16 -9.90 2.77
CA ALA A 172 -1.18 -10.33 1.82
C ALA A 172 -0.70 -10.20 0.37
N VAL A 173 -1.29 -10.97 -0.52
CA VAL A 173 -1.02 -10.93 -1.95
C VAL A 173 -2.33 -10.70 -2.70
N VAL A 174 -2.38 -9.61 -3.44
CA VAL A 174 -3.42 -9.32 -4.42
C VAL A 174 -2.92 -9.76 -5.79
N GLY A 175 -3.62 -10.68 -6.43
CA GLY A 175 -3.26 -11.20 -7.77
C GLY A 175 -3.32 -10.14 -8.86
N GLY A 176 -2.71 -10.42 -9.99
CA GLY A 176 -2.77 -9.51 -11.15
C GLY A 176 -4.19 -9.36 -11.71
N VAL A 177 -4.48 -8.17 -12.24
CA VAL A 177 -5.80 -7.83 -12.85
C VAL A 177 -6.98 -8.02 -11.88
N CYS A 178 -6.74 -7.96 -10.57
CA CYS A 178 -7.77 -8.05 -9.54
C CYS A 178 -8.47 -6.71 -9.30
N GLY A 179 -9.80 -6.73 -9.24
CA GLY A 179 -10.60 -5.65 -8.67
C GLY A 179 -10.90 -5.93 -7.19
N VAL A 180 -10.28 -5.19 -6.28
CA VAL A 180 -10.43 -5.39 -4.84
C VAL A 180 -11.40 -4.36 -4.28
N GLU A 181 -12.57 -4.82 -3.87
CA GLU A 181 -13.66 -4.00 -3.34
C GLU A 181 -13.83 -4.12 -1.81
N MET A 182 -13.21 -5.12 -1.20
CA MET A 182 -13.33 -5.50 0.20
C MET A 182 -11.95 -5.76 0.82
N ASP A 183 -11.86 -5.69 2.15
CA ASP A 183 -10.61 -5.86 2.90
C ASP A 183 -10.01 -7.25 2.72
N VAL A 184 -8.70 -7.31 2.55
CA VAL A 184 -7.94 -8.55 2.43
C VAL A 184 -7.24 -8.83 3.76
N ILE A 185 -7.55 -9.95 4.38
CA ILE A 185 -6.98 -10.34 5.68
C ILE A 185 -5.45 -10.46 5.63
N PRO A 186 -4.75 -10.25 6.74
CA PRO A 186 -3.31 -10.50 6.85
C PRO A 186 -2.93 -11.88 6.31
N TYR A 187 -1.85 -11.92 5.56
CA TYR A 187 -1.35 -13.11 4.89
C TYR A 187 -2.31 -13.74 3.87
N GLY A 188 -3.43 -13.08 3.57
CA GLY A 188 -4.42 -13.55 2.60
C GLY A 188 -3.88 -13.52 1.16
N SER A 189 -4.42 -14.39 0.32
CA SER A 189 -4.18 -14.38 -1.13
C SER A 189 -5.52 -14.26 -1.85
N VAL A 190 -5.65 -13.24 -2.69
CA VAL A 190 -6.89 -12.95 -3.43
C VAL A 190 -6.64 -12.96 -4.93
N LEU A 191 -7.60 -13.49 -5.69
CA LEU A 191 -7.57 -13.59 -7.15
C LEU A 191 -8.94 -13.22 -7.75
N GLY A 192 -8.94 -12.83 -9.02
CA GLY A 192 -10.13 -12.60 -9.86
C GLY A 192 -10.47 -11.13 -10.07
N ASN A 193 -11.22 -10.84 -11.14
CA ASN A 193 -11.66 -9.49 -11.50
C ASN A 193 -12.61 -8.86 -10.46
N ARG A 194 -13.26 -9.67 -9.64
CA ARG A 194 -13.86 -9.35 -8.35
C ARG A 194 -13.17 -10.23 -7.31
N ALA A 195 -12.17 -9.68 -6.65
CA ALA A 195 -11.26 -10.41 -5.80
C ALA A 195 -11.97 -11.37 -4.83
N ARG A 196 -11.50 -12.60 -4.79
CA ARG A 196 -11.96 -13.63 -3.86
C ARG A 196 -10.77 -14.18 -3.10
N LEU A 197 -10.95 -14.45 -1.82
CA LEU A 197 -9.95 -15.07 -0.97
C LEU A 197 -9.80 -16.54 -1.38
N VAL A 198 -8.62 -16.91 -1.88
CA VAL A 198 -8.30 -18.27 -2.33
C VAL A 198 -7.49 -19.06 -1.31
N GLY A 199 -6.96 -18.41 -0.28
CA GLY A 199 -6.17 -19.02 0.78
C GLY A 199 -5.26 -18.04 1.45
N LEU A 200 -4.25 -18.54 2.15
CA LEU A 200 -3.15 -17.75 2.69
C LEU A 200 -1.94 -17.76 1.75
N ASN A 201 -1.11 -16.75 1.83
CA ASN A 201 0.17 -16.61 1.12
C ASN A 201 1.24 -17.55 1.73
N TRP A 202 1.09 -18.86 1.52
CA TRP A 202 1.99 -19.88 2.07
C TRP A 202 3.44 -19.68 1.65
N ILE A 203 3.66 -19.19 0.45
CA ILE A 203 5.00 -18.91 -0.08
C ILE A 203 5.65 -17.75 0.69
N GLY A 204 4.90 -16.66 0.90
CA GLY A 204 5.35 -15.52 1.67
C GLY A 204 5.66 -15.89 3.12
N LEU A 205 4.75 -16.61 3.77
CA LEU A 205 4.91 -17.10 5.14
C LEU A 205 6.17 -17.98 5.28
N LYS A 206 6.41 -18.91 4.36
CA LYS A 206 7.62 -19.73 4.35
C LYS A 206 8.89 -18.89 4.19
N ARG A 207 8.88 -17.90 3.27
CA ARG A 207 10.02 -17.01 3.01
C ARG A 207 10.32 -16.08 4.19
N SER A 208 9.30 -15.71 4.97
CA SER A 208 9.47 -14.91 6.20
C SER A 208 9.93 -15.71 7.41
N GLY A 209 10.29 -17.01 7.23
CA GLY A 209 10.86 -17.84 8.28
C GLY A 209 9.84 -18.43 9.27
N VAL A 210 8.55 -18.48 8.89
CA VAL A 210 7.53 -19.12 9.74
C VAL A 210 7.82 -20.63 9.87
N GLY A 211 7.93 -21.10 11.10
CA GLY A 211 8.22 -22.50 11.41
C GLY A 211 7.08 -23.46 11.03
N PRO A 212 7.40 -24.76 10.86
CA PRO A 212 6.41 -25.76 10.44
C PRO A 212 5.18 -25.86 11.37
N GLU A 213 5.38 -25.73 12.67
CA GLU A 213 4.31 -25.82 13.69
C GLU A 213 3.33 -24.64 13.55
N GLU A 214 3.84 -23.41 13.48
CA GLU A 214 3.01 -22.22 13.28
C GLU A 214 2.31 -22.26 11.92
N MET A 215 2.99 -22.71 10.86
CA MET A 215 2.37 -22.95 9.55
C MET A 215 1.20 -23.93 9.62
N GLN A 216 1.31 -24.98 10.43
CA GLN A 216 0.24 -25.94 10.63
C GLN A 216 -0.93 -25.34 11.42
N ALA A 217 -0.63 -24.57 12.48
CA ALA A 217 -1.63 -23.85 13.26
C ALA A 217 -2.40 -22.85 12.37
N MET A 218 -1.70 -22.05 11.56
CA MET A 218 -2.33 -21.14 10.61
C MET A 218 -3.23 -21.86 9.59
N ARG A 219 -2.85 -23.05 9.12
CA ARG A 219 -3.72 -23.86 8.24
C ARG A 219 -4.99 -24.32 8.93
N ARG A 220 -4.91 -24.74 10.21
CA ARG A 220 -6.07 -25.14 11.00
C ARG A 220 -6.97 -23.94 11.25
N ALA A 221 -6.41 -22.82 11.76
CA ALA A 221 -7.14 -21.58 11.99
C ALA A 221 -7.88 -21.10 10.74
N PHE A 222 -7.20 -21.07 9.58
CA PHE A 222 -7.83 -20.68 8.32
C PHE A 222 -8.99 -21.61 7.91
N ARG A 223 -8.88 -22.93 8.12
CA ARG A 223 -9.96 -23.88 7.83
C ARG A 223 -11.16 -23.71 8.77
N THR A 224 -10.93 -23.37 10.03
CA THR A 224 -12.00 -23.07 11.00
C THR A 224 -12.71 -21.77 10.62
N LEU A 225 -11.94 -20.70 10.29
CA LEU A 225 -12.51 -19.42 9.88
C LEU A 225 -13.32 -19.54 8.57
N TYR A 226 -12.80 -20.30 7.60
CA TYR A 226 -13.35 -20.43 6.26
C TYR A 226 -13.55 -21.90 5.86
N PRO A 227 -14.53 -22.62 6.45
CA PRO A 227 -14.82 -23.98 6.09
C PRO A 227 -15.37 -24.09 4.68
N ARG A 228 -15.18 -25.23 4.04
CA ARG A 228 -15.62 -25.48 2.67
C ARG A 228 -17.14 -25.41 2.48
N HIS A 229 -17.92 -25.71 3.53
CA HIS A 229 -19.39 -25.71 3.53
C HIS A 229 -19.94 -24.87 4.68
N GLY A 230 -21.05 -24.16 4.47
CA GLY A 230 -21.79 -23.48 5.52
C GLY A 230 -21.16 -22.18 6.08
N ALA A 231 -20.37 -21.47 5.30
CA ALA A 231 -19.80 -20.17 5.70
C ALA A 231 -20.80 -19.02 5.49
N THR A 232 -21.58 -18.68 6.50
CA THR A 232 -22.37 -17.44 6.57
C THR A 232 -21.65 -16.40 7.44
N GLU A 233 -21.88 -15.11 7.18
CA GLU A 233 -21.28 -14.00 7.96
C GLU A 233 -21.66 -14.07 9.44
N ALA A 234 -22.90 -14.41 9.78
CA ALA A 234 -23.38 -14.57 11.16
C ALA A 234 -22.64 -15.64 11.99
N VAL A 235 -21.92 -16.55 11.32
CA VAL A 235 -21.14 -17.61 11.97
C VAL A 235 -19.65 -17.28 12.04
N LEU A 236 -19.19 -16.19 11.35
CA LEU A 236 -17.78 -15.83 11.32
C LEU A 236 -17.29 -15.37 12.70
N GLU A 237 -18.08 -14.57 13.41
CA GLU A 237 -17.73 -14.07 14.76
C GLU A 237 -17.50 -15.23 15.75
N SER A 238 -18.37 -16.24 15.75
CA SER A 238 -18.19 -17.40 16.61
C SER A 238 -16.93 -18.20 16.27
N ARG A 239 -16.57 -18.28 14.99
CA ARG A 239 -15.33 -18.93 14.53
C ARG A 239 -14.08 -18.12 14.88
N ILE A 240 -14.16 -16.80 14.83
CA ILE A 240 -13.09 -15.93 15.29
C ILE A 240 -12.85 -16.17 16.79
N ALA A 241 -13.89 -16.24 17.61
CA ALA A 241 -13.78 -16.54 19.04
C ALA A 241 -13.17 -17.93 19.31
N GLU A 242 -13.59 -18.96 18.56
CA GLU A 242 -13.03 -20.32 18.63
C GLU A 242 -11.53 -20.32 18.29
N VAL A 243 -11.14 -19.73 17.16
CA VAL A 243 -9.74 -19.67 16.73
C VAL A 243 -8.91 -18.84 17.71
N ARG A 244 -9.47 -17.76 18.25
CA ARG A 244 -8.79 -16.95 19.26
C ARG A 244 -8.53 -17.72 20.54
N ALA A 245 -9.48 -18.52 21.01
CA ALA A 245 -9.30 -19.35 22.20
C ALA A 245 -8.20 -20.43 22.01
N GLU A 246 -8.11 -21.04 20.83
CA GLU A 246 -7.17 -22.13 20.56
C GLU A 246 -5.79 -21.61 20.12
N TYR A 247 -5.73 -20.59 19.25
CA TYR A 247 -4.50 -20.15 18.58
C TYR A 247 -4.13 -18.67 18.82
N GLY A 248 -4.92 -17.91 19.59
CA GLY A 248 -4.69 -16.48 19.81
C GLY A 248 -3.38 -16.13 20.51
N HIS A 249 -2.68 -17.11 21.08
CA HIS A 249 -1.33 -16.95 21.64
C HIS A 249 -0.23 -16.87 20.56
N LEU A 250 -0.54 -17.22 19.30
CA LEU A 250 0.39 -17.15 18.17
C LEU A 250 0.29 -15.78 17.51
N PRO A 251 1.38 -14.98 17.45
CA PRO A 251 1.32 -13.56 17.06
C PRO A 251 0.68 -13.31 15.69
N ARG A 252 0.96 -14.14 14.68
CA ARG A 252 0.39 -13.94 13.34
C ARG A 252 -1.09 -14.27 13.27
N ILE A 253 -1.54 -15.24 14.05
CA ILE A 253 -2.97 -15.57 14.13
C ILE A 253 -3.69 -14.46 14.89
N ALA A 254 -3.14 -13.99 16.00
CA ALA A 254 -3.68 -12.85 16.75
C ALA A 254 -3.83 -11.63 15.84
N GLU A 255 -2.77 -11.23 15.10
CA GLU A 255 -2.80 -10.13 14.15
C GLU A 255 -3.89 -10.29 13.07
N MET A 256 -4.05 -11.50 12.53
CA MET A 256 -5.10 -11.79 11.55
C MET A 256 -6.50 -11.62 12.16
N LEU A 257 -6.72 -12.09 13.38
CA LEU A 257 -8.01 -11.95 14.07
C LEU A 257 -8.30 -10.50 14.45
N ASP A 258 -7.31 -9.77 14.95
CA ASP A 258 -7.44 -8.34 15.30
C ASP A 258 -7.81 -7.51 14.07
N PHE A 259 -7.21 -7.79 12.92
CA PHE A 259 -7.57 -7.15 11.65
C PHE A 259 -9.02 -7.45 11.25
N MET A 260 -9.48 -8.71 11.46
CA MET A 260 -10.82 -9.14 11.09
C MET A 260 -11.90 -8.53 11.99
N GLU A 261 -11.59 -8.29 13.28
CA GLU A 261 -12.50 -7.67 14.26
C GLU A 261 -12.49 -6.15 14.22
N ALA A 262 -11.42 -5.55 13.67
CA ALA A 262 -11.32 -4.10 13.56
C ALA A 262 -12.44 -3.51 12.68
N PRO A 263 -12.94 -2.31 12.99
CA PRO A 263 -13.96 -1.64 12.17
C PRO A 263 -13.53 -1.53 10.71
N SER A 264 -14.43 -1.86 9.81
CA SER A 264 -14.21 -1.78 8.36
C SER A 264 -15.36 -1.06 7.66
N ARG A 265 -15.01 -0.22 6.68
CA ARG A 265 -16.00 0.39 5.78
C ARG A 265 -16.38 -0.53 4.63
N ARG A 266 -15.55 -1.54 4.33
CA ARG A 266 -15.67 -2.38 3.13
C ARG A 266 -16.08 -3.82 3.44
N GLY A 267 -15.90 -4.28 4.70
CA GLY A 267 -16.07 -5.67 5.08
C GLY A 267 -14.96 -6.56 4.51
N LEU A 268 -14.93 -7.82 4.93
CA LEU A 268 -13.89 -8.77 4.54
C LEU A 268 -14.16 -9.43 3.18
N THR A 269 -13.11 -9.63 2.40
CA THR A 269 -13.18 -10.35 1.12
C THR A 269 -13.71 -11.78 1.32
N ARG A 270 -14.71 -12.14 0.52
CA ARG A 270 -15.35 -13.45 0.57
C ARG A 270 -14.45 -14.52 -0.06
N VAL A 271 -14.57 -15.75 0.45
CA VAL A 271 -13.85 -16.91 -0.10
C VAL A 271 -14.35 -17.23 -1.51
N ALA A 272 -13.45 -17.67 -2.38
CA ALA A 272 -13.81 -18.22 -3.68
C ALA A 272 -14.73 -19.44 -3.51
N ARG A 273 -15.89 -19.44 -4.17
CA ARG A 273 -16.72 -20.65 -4.26
C ARG A 273 -15.96 -21.68 -5.10
N GLN A 274 -15.90 -22.93 -4.65
CA GLN A 274 -15.44 -24.02 -5.53
C GLN A 274 -16.47 -24.17 -6.65
N GLU A 275 -16.02 -24.07 -7.90
CA GLU A 275 -16.85 -24.42 -9.07
C GLU A 275 -17.28 -25.88 -8.92
N GLY A 276 -18.56 -26.13 -8.71
CA GLY A 276 -19.14 -27.47 -8.52
C GLY A 276 -20.58 -27.50 -8.00
N GLN A 277 -21.21 -26.35 -7.76
CA GLN A 277 -22.65 -26.29 -7.51
C GLN A 277 -23.31 -25.50 -8.62
N SER A 278 -23.83 -26.25 -9.62
CA SER A 278 -24.74 -25.76 -10.63
C SER A 278 -25.90 -24.97 -10.01
N GLU A 279 -26.15 -23.80 -10.54
CA GLU A 279 -27.44 -23.11 -10.41
C GLU A 279 -28.54 -24.03 -10.94
N THR A 280 -29.09 -24.88 -10.08
CA THR A 280 -30.35 -25.53 -10.25
C THR A 280 -31.21 -25.17 -9.05
N GLU A 281 -31.75 -23.94 -9.07
CA GLU A 281 -32.98 -23.60 -8.37
C GLU A 281 -33.55 -22.32 -8.98
N GLY A 282 -34.69 -22.48 -9.68
CA GLY A 282 -35.58 -21.37 -10.02
C GLY A 282 -35.93 -21.25 -11.48
N ALA A 283 -36.65 -22.25 -12.05
CA ALA A 283 -37.61 -22.02 -13.13
C ALA A 283 -38.94 -21.56 -12.52
#